data_15bed060b264cf334cb7ddf61dfa22e0
#
_entry.id   15bed060b264cf334cb7ddf61dfa22e0
#
_cell.length_a   1.000
_cell.length_b   1.000
_cell.length_c   1.000
_cell.angle_alpha   90.00
_cell.angle_beta   90.00
_cell.angle_gamma   90.00
#
_symmetry.space_group_name_H-M   'P 1'
#
loop_
_entity.id
_entity.type
_entity.pdbx_description
1 polymer ?
#
loop_
_entity_poly.entity_id
_entity_poly.type
_entity_poly.pdbx_seq_one_letter_code
_entity_poly.pdbx_strand_id
1 'polypeptide(L)'
;KLVSTFIKDKKQEQDKELDDIKRLEERFISYPPLAVENARIAINKMGELAEKNILDAFNLLRNGYTDGGFDEVERIEGVIDKYEDSIGTYLTKLTGREMPKDLNRSVAKYLHTLTDFERISDHALNIAESAREIKEKGITFTPNALHEMDVMMKERSGQGISCRTIGRSHRRTMREDAL
;
A
#
# COMPACT_ATOMS: atom_id res chain seq x y z
N LYS A 1 24.87 22.35 -5.91
CA LYS A 1 24.18 22.52 -4.59
C LYS A 1 22.68 22.22 -4.63
N LEU A 2 21.95 22.57 -5.72
CA LEU A 2 20.50 22.29 -5.84
C LEU A 2 20.17 20.78 -5.95
N VAL A 3 20.95 20.02 -6.71
CA VAL A 3 20.74 18.57 -6.91
C VAL A 3 20.93 17.78 -5.60
N SER A 4 21.90 18.18 -4.75
CA SER A 4 22.14 17.50 -3.48
C SER A 4 21.02 17.72 -2.44
N THR A 5 20.28 18.83 -2.54
CA THR A 5 19.13 19.12 -1.68
C THR A 5 17.94 18.24 -2.07
N PHE A 6 17.66 18.12 -3.38
CA PHE A 6 16.57 17.27 -3.89
C PHE A 6 16.75 15.78 -3.56
N ILE A 7 17.98 15.27 -3.63
CA ILE A 7 18.30 13.87 -3.25
C ILE A 7 18.13 13.67 -1.75
N LYS A 8 18.45 14.67 -0.95
CA LYS A 8 18.35 14.60 0.51
C LYS A 8 16.90 14.63 0.99
N ASP A 9 16.05 15.42 0.32
CA ASP A 9 14.61 15.50 0.63
C ASP A 9 13.90 14.19 0.27
N LYS A 10 14.15 13.60 -0.90
CA LYS A 10 13.62 12.29 -1.30
C LYS A 10 14.04 11.16 -0.33
N LYS A 11 15.25 11.18 0.17
CA LYS A 11 15.74 10.17 1.12
C LYS A 11 15.11 10.32 2.52
N GLN A 12 14.87 11.55 2.96
CA GLN A 12 14.16 11.81 4.23
C GLN A 12 12.69 11.41 4.17
N GLU A 13 12.05 11.52 3.02
CA GLU A 13 10.66 11.11 2.80
C GLU A 13 10.54 9.58 2.82
N GLN A 14 11.43 8.86 2.14
CA GLN A 14 11.52 7.40 2.22
C GLN A 14 11.78 6.88 3.64
N ASP A 15 12.66 7.54 4.40
CA ASP A 15 12.97 7.13 5.77
C ASP A 15 11.75 7.28 6.70
N LYS A 16 10.90 8.29 6.48
CA LYS A 16 9.63 8.48 7.21
C LYS A 16 8.57 7.44 6.83
N GLU A 17 8.48 7.11 5.55
CA GLU A 17 7.53 6.12 5.06
C GLU A 17 7.81 4.73 5.62
N LEU A 18 9.07 4.42 5.94
CA LEU A 18 9.49 3.14 6.50
C LEU A 18 9.50 3.10 8.05
N ASP A 19 9.06 4.16 8.73
CA ASP A 19 9.07 4.22 10.21
C ASP A 19 8.18 3.14 10.85
N ASP A 20 7.09 2.75 10.22
CA ASP A 20 6.20 1.72 10.73
C ASP A 20 6.82 0.31 10.63
N ILE A 21 7.73 0.08 9.66
CA ILE A 21 8.52 -1.16 9.57
C ILE A 21 9.49 -1.29 10.76
N LYS A 22 10.04 -0.19 11.24
CA LYS A 22 10.93 -0.18 12.42
C LYS A 22 10.25 -0.68 13.70
N ARG A 23 8.92 -0.69 13.74
CA ARG A 23 8.13 -1.24 14.86
C ARG A 23 8.04 -2.76 14.84
N LEU A 24 8.41 -3.42 13.73
CA LEU A 24 8.40 -4.87 13.57
C LEU A 24 9.65 -5.51 14.19
N GLU A 25 9.90 -5.21 15.47
CA GLU A 25 11.07 -5.71 16.19
C GLU A 25 10.86 -7.16 16.67
N GLU A 26 11.86 -8.01 16.50
CA GLU A 26 11.81 -9.42 16.88
C GLU A 26 11.48 -9.64 18.36
N ARG A 27 11.85 -8.71 19.24
CA ARG A 27 11.54 -8.80 20.68
C ARG A 27 10.03 -8.88 20.94
N PHE A 28 9.19 -8.28 20.09
CA PHE A 28 7.74 -8.30 20.25
C PHE A 28 7.10 -9.62 19.82
N ILE A 29 7.82 -10.48 19.09
CA ILE A 29 7.34 -11.81 18.69
C ILE A 29 7.04 -12.69 19.93
N SER A 30 7.68 -12.41 21.07
CA SER A 30 7.38 -13.07 22.34
C SER A 30 6.05 -12.63 22.95
N TYR A 31 5.42 -11.57 22.41
CA TYR A 31 4.12 -11.05 22.85
C TYR A 31 3.16 -10.98 21.67
N PRO A 32 2.58 -12.12 21.25
CA PRO A 32 1.81 -12.20 19.99
C PRO A 32 0.73 -11.14 19.78
N PRO A 33 -0.06 -10.74 20.80
CA PRO A 33 -1.07 -9.68 20.61
C PRO A 33 -0.45 -8.34 20.17
N LEU A 34 0.68 -7.95 20.77
CA LEU A 34 1.39 -6.72 20.41
C LEU A 34 2.04 -6.83 19.04
N ALA A 35 2.62 -8.00 18.75
CA ALA A 35 3.24 -8.25 17.45
C ALA A 35 2.22 -8.17 16.30
N VAL A 36 1.04 -8.76 16.46
CA VAL A 36 -0.05 -8.69 15.47
C VAL A 36 -0.57 -7.26 15.31
N GLU A 37 -0.65 -6.48 16.40
CA GLU A 37 -1.06 -5.07 16.33
C GLU A 37 -0.02 -4.21 15.60
N ASN A 38 1.28 -4.39 15.83
CA ASN A 38 2.33 -3.71 15.10
C ASN A 38 2.30 -4.05 13.60
N ALA A 39 2.11 -5.32 13.26
CA ALA A 39 1.92 -5.74 11.87
C ALA A 39 0.68 -5.07 11.24
N ARG A 40 -0.44 -4.99 11.96
CA ARG A 40 -1.66 -4.32 11.50
C ARG A 40 -1.42 -2.84 11.16
N ILE A 41 -0.64 -2.13 11.98
CA ILE A 41 -0.30 -0.72 11.74
C ILE A 41 0.51 -0.60 10.45
N ALA A 42 1.52 -1.44 10.27
CA ALA A 42 2.36 -1.44 9.08
C ALA A 42 1.55 -1.79 7.80
N ILE A 43 0.66 -2.78 7.87
CA ILE A 43 -0.23 -3.17 6.76
C ILE A 43 -1.17 -2.02 6.37
N ASN A 44 -1.74 -1.31 7.34
CA ASN A 44 -2.60 -0.16 7.04
C ASN A 44 -1.81 0.92 6.30
N LYS A 45 -0.58 1.18 6.69
CA LYS A 45 0.29 2.13 6.01
C LYS A 45 0.63 1.69 4.58
N MET A 46 0.96 0.41 4.39
CA MET A 46 1.17 -0.17 3.07
C MET A 46 -0.08 0.00 2.18
N GLY A 47 -1.27 -0.23 2.73
CA GLY A 47 -2.52 -0.03 1.99
C GLY A 47 -2.77 1.43 1.60
N GLU A 48 -2.45 2.40 2.46
CA GLU A 48 -2.52 3.83 2.11
C GLU A 48 -1.55 4.18 0.96
N LEU A 49 -0.35 3.59 0.97
CA LEU A 49 0.63 3.77 -0.10
C LEU A 49 0.17 3.13 -1.41
N ALA A 50 -0.39 1.92 -1.37
CA ALA A 50 -0.94 1.24 -2.55
C ALA A 50 -2.11 2.02 -3.17
N GLU A 51 -3.02 2.56 -2.33
CA GLU A 51 -4.11 3.43 -2.79
C GLU A 51 -3.57 4.69 -3.46
N LYS A 52 -2.58 5.36 -2.85
CA LYS A 52 -1.92 6.53 -3.45
C LYS A 52 -1.29 6.17 -4.79
N ASN A 53 -0.53 5.06 -4.85
CA ASN A 53 0.21 4.65 -6.03
C ASN A 53 -0.70 4.40 -7.24
N ILE A 54 -1.78 3.66 -7.04
CA ILE A 54 -2.72 3.38 -8.13
C ILE A 54 -3.44 4.64 -8.61
N LEU A 55 -3.76 5.59 -7.71
CA LEU A 55 -4.36 6.87 -8.09
C LEU A 55 -3.38 7.75 -8.88
N ASP A 56 -2.12 7.81 -8.47
CA ASP A 56 -1.07 8.55 -9.18
C ASP A 56 -0.84 7.96 -10.58
N ALA A 57 -0.82 6.65 -10.73
CA ALA A 57 -0.72 5.98 -12.03
C ALA A 57 -1.91 6.30 -12.94
N PHE A 58 -3.14 6.26 -12.44
CA PHE A 58 -4.33 6.67 -13.21
C PHE A 58 -4.29 8.14 -13.59
N ASN A 59 -3.75 9.02 -12.74
CA ASN A 59 -3.56 10.42 -13.06
C ASN A 59 -2.59 10.62 -14.23
N LEU A 60 -1.50 9.84 -14.29
CA LEU A 60 -0.58 9.85 -15.43
C LEU A 60 -1.25 9.42 -16.73
N LEU A 61 -2.10 8.40 -16.65
CA LEU A 61 -2.83 7.91 -17.81
C LEU A 61 -3.86 8.94 -18.32
N ARG A 62 -4.60 9.57 -17.42
CA ARG A 62 -5.68 10.49 -17.73
C ARG A 62 -5.21 11.90 -18.12
N ASN A 63 -4.26 12.45 -17.38
CA ASN A 63 -3.82 13.84 -17.52
C ASN A 63 -2.57 14.01 -18.38
N GLY A 64 -1.95 12.89 -18.78
CA GLY A 64 -0.72 12.83 -19.55
C GLY A 64 0.48 12.46 -18.70
N TYR A 65 1.35 11.68 -19.31
CA TYR A 65 2.57 11.19 -18.70
C TYR A 65 3.57 12.33 -18.41
N THR A 66 4.22 12.24 -17.26
CA THR A 66 5.38 13.05 -16.87
C THR A 66 6.45 12.15 -16.26
N ASP A 67 7.75 12.43 -16.54
CA ASP A 67 8.84 11.64 -15.97
C ASP A 67 8.83 11.67 -14.43
N GLY A 68 8.62 12.84 -13.84
CA GLY A 68 8.53 12.96 -12.37
C GLY A 68 7.37 12.21 -11.74
N GLY A 69 6.24 12.10 -12.42
CA GLY A 69 5.10 11.30 -11.96
C GLY A 69 5.38 9.80 -12.07
N PHE A 70 6.03 9.37 -13.14
CA PHE A 70 6.46 7.99 -13.31
C PHE A 70 7.48 7.57 -12.23
N ASP A 71 8.53 8.40 -12.03
CA ASP A 71 9.54 8.19 -10.99
C ASP A 71 8.90 8.05 -9.59
N GLU A 72 7.81 8.78 -9.32
CA GLU A 72 7.12 8.70 -8.04
C GLU A 72 6.32 7.39 -7.91
N VAL A 73 5.63 6.93 -8.96
CA VAL A 73 4.93 5.63 -8.96
C VAL A 73 5.92 4.49 -8.75
N GLU A 74 7.04 4.48 -9.48
CA GLU A 74 8.11 3.48 -9.34
C GLU A 74 8.74 3.52 -7.94
N ARG A 75 8.94 4.71 -7.38
CA ARG A 75 9.47 4.88 -6.02
C ARG A 75 8.55 4.29 -4.96
N ILE A 76 7.23 4.54 -5.08
CA ILE A 76 6.24 4.04 -4.10
C ILE A 76 6.13 2.52 -4.21
N GLU A 77 6.15 1.96 -5.41
CA GLU A 77 6.17 0.53 -5.63
C GLU A 77 7.36 -0.10 -4.88
N GLY A 78 8.58 0.40 -5.05
CA GLY A 78 9.75 -0.10 -4.32
C GLY A 78 9.70 0.14 -2.80
N VAL A 79 8.85 1.03 -2.28
CA VAL A 79 8.56 1.15 -0.85
C VAL A 79 7.59 0.05 -0.42
N ILE A 80 6.56 -0.23 -1.20
CA ILE A 80 5.55 -1.25 -0.94
C ILE A 80 6.19 -2.65 -0.89
N ASP A 81 7.12 -2.96 -1.80
CA ASP A 81 7.91 -4.19 -1.78
C ASP A 81 8.65 -4.39 -0.45
N LYS A 82 9.26 -3.32 0.06
CA LYS A 82 9.95 -3.38 1.37
C LYS A 82 8.98 -3.62 2.53
N TYR A 83 7.75 -3.09 2.45
CA TYR A 83 6.69 -3.39 3.40
C TYR A 83 6.29 -4.86 3.33
N GLU A 84 6.07 -5.38 2.13
CA GLU A 84 5.70 -6.78 1.89
C GLU A 84 6.73 -7.72 2.49
N ASP A 85 8.00 -7.58 2.11
CA ASP A 85 9.12 -8.38 2.61
C ASP A 85 9.24 -8.34 4.14
N SER A 86 9.19 -7.13 4.71
CA SER A 86 9.41 -6.94 6.16
C SER A 86 8.26 -7.49 6.97
N ILE A 87 7.01 -7.20 6.59
CA ILE A 87 5.83 -7.67 7.30
C ILE A 87 5.64 -9.16 7.08
N GLY A 88 5.83 -9.66 5.86
CA GLY A 88 5.72 -11.09 5.52
C GLY A 88 6.70 -11.93 6.33
N THR A 89 7.96 -11.52 6.39
CA THR A 89 8.99 -12.17 7.24
C THR A 89 8.60 -12.14 8.72
N TYR A 90 8.12 -11.01 9.22
CA TYR A 90 7.71 -10.86 10.61
C TYR A 90 6.51 -11.74 10.97
N LEU A 91 5.47 -11.76 10.15
CA LEU A 91 4.28 -12.58 10.35
C LEU A 91 4.59 -14.07 10.23
N THR A 92 5.50 -14.47 9.33
CA THR A 92 5.93 -15.86 9.18
C THR A 92 6.63 -16.35 10.46
N LYS A 93 7.43 -15.52 11.11
CA LYS A 93 8.02 -15.86 12.42
C LYS A 93 6.97 -16.03 13.52
N LEU A 94 5.84 -15.33 13.43
CA LEU A 94 4.72 -15.49 14.35
C LEU A 94 3.97 -16.80 14.14
N THR A 95 3.80 -17.28 12.90
CA THR A 95 3.07 -18.54 12.63
C THR A 95 3.71 -19.77 13.27
N GLY A 96 5.00 -19.72 13.57
CA GLY A 96 5.73 -20.78 14.29
C GLY A 96 5.52 -20.80 15.81
N ARG A 97 4.70 -19.89 16.36
CA ARG A 97 4.43 -19.76 17.79
C ARG A 97 3.03 -20.26 18.17
N GLU A 98 2.90 -20.75 19.40
CA GLU A 98 1.56 -21.02 19.96
C GLU A 98 0.83 -19.70 20.18
N MET A 99 -0.31 -19.54 19.51
CA MET A 99 -1.14 -18.35 19.58
C MET A 99 -2.63 -18.73 19.69
N PRO A 100 -3.47 -17.89 20.32
CA PRO A 100 -4.92 -18.01 20.25
C PRO A 100 -5.41 -18.08 18.80
N LYS A 101 -6.48 -18.86 18.56
CA LYS A 101 -7.04 -19.08 17.22
C LYS A 101 -7.39 -17.78 16.48
N ASP A 102 -7.83 -16.76 17.20
CA ASP A 102 -8.21 -15.48 16.61
C ASP A 102 -6.99 -14.69 16.11
N LEU A 103 -5.88 -14.74 16.83
CA LEU A 103 -4.62 -14.14 16.37
C LEU A 103 -4.08 -14.88 15.14
N ASN A 104 -4.11 -16.22 15.15
CA ASN A 104 -3.72 -17.02 13.97
C ASN A 104 -4.55 -16.66 12.74
N ARG A 105 -5.88 -16.47 12.92
CA ARG A 105 -6.78 -16.05 11.82
C ARG A 105 -6.42 -14.65 11.32
N SER A 106 -6.07 -13.73 12.23
CA SER A 106 -5.64 -12.38 11.86
C SER A 106 -4.34 -12.40 11.07
N VAL A 107 -3.35 -13.18 11.50
CA VAL A 107 -2.08 -13.35 10.79
C VAL A 107 -2.30 -13.91 9.38
N ALA A 108 -3.14 -14.94 9.23
CA ALA A 108 -3.46 -15.49 7.92
C ALA A 108 -4.12 -14.45 7.00
N LYS A 109 -5.08 -13.67 7.50
CA LYS A 109 -5.69 -12.57 6.74
C LYS A 109 -4.66 -11.52 6.32
N TYR A 110 -3.76 -11.15 7.22
CA TYR A 110 -2.74 -10.15 6.94
C TYR A 110 -1.77 -10.59 5.85
N LEU A 111 -1.35 -11.86 5.87
CA LEU A 111 -0.50 -12.41 4.80
C LEU A 111 -1.19 -12.33 3.43
N HIS A 112 -2.49 -12.64 3.34
CA HIS A 112 -3.23 -12.47 2.09
C HIS A 112 -3.35 -10.99 1.69
N THR A 113 -3.64 -10.10 2.64
CA THR A 113 -3.78 -8.67 2.38
C THR A 113 -2.47 -8.04 1.87
N LEU A 114 -1.32 -8.52 2.35
CA LEU A 114 0.00 -8.05 1.85
C LEU A 114 0.13 -8.28 0.35
N THR A 115 -0.11 -9.53 -0.09
CA THR A 115 -0.03 -9.88 -1.51
C THR A 115 -1.04 -9.10 -2.36
N ASP A 116 -2.23 -8.80 -1.82
CA ASP A 116 -3.20 -7.98 -2.53
C ASP A 116 -2.73 -6.53 -2.71
N PHE A 117 -2.09 -5.93 -1.71
CA PHE A 117 -1.58 -4.57 -1.78
C PHE A 117 -0.34 -4.45 -2.69
N GLU A 118 0.56 -5.42 -2.64
CA GLU A 118 1.69 -5.51 -3.56
C GLU A 118 1.18 -5.59 -5.01
N ARG A 119 0.25 -6.49 -5.33
CA ARG A 119 -0.33 -6.60 -6.67
C ARG A 119 -1.03 -5.33 -7.15
N ILE A 120 -1.68 -4.58 -6.27
CA ILE A 120 -2.26 -3.27 -6.62
C ILE A 120 -1.15 -2.30 -7.03
N SER A 121 -0.02 -2.32 -6.34
CA SER A 121 1.14 -1.46 -6.65
C SER A 121 1.82 -1.86 -7.96
N ASP A 122 1.99 -3.15 -8.22
CA ASP A 122 2.47 -3.67 -9.50
C ASP A 122 1.58 -3.22 -10.66
N HIS A 123 0.26 -3.29 -10.48
CA HIS A 123 -0.67 -2.78 -11.47
C HIS A 123 -0.55 -1.27 -11.66
N ALA A 124 -0.25 -0.50 -10.61
CA ALA A 124 0.01 0.92 -10.74
C ALA A 124 1.22 1.20 -11.63
N LEU A 125 2.33 0.47 -11.44
CA LEU A 125 3.51 0.59 -12.29
C LEU A 125 3.19 0.23 -13.75
N ASN A 126 2.48 -0.86 -14.01
CA ASN A 126 2.06 -1.26 -15.36
C ASN A 126 1.16 -0.18 -16.04
N ILE A 127 0.30 0.48 -15.28
CA ILE A 127 -0.52 1.60 -15.79
C ILE A 127 0.35 2.81 -16.11
N ALA A 128 1.32 3.13 -15.27
CA ALA A 128 2.25 4.23 -15.51
C ALA A 128 3.14 3.97 -16.74
N GLU A 129 3.58 2.74 -16.96
CA GLU A 129 4.29 2.31 -18.18
C GLU A 129 3.40 2.46 -19.42
N SER A 130 2.14 2.07 -19.33
CA SER A 130 1.16 2.25 -20.40
C SER A 130 0.96 3.72 -20.73
N ALA A 131 0.93 4.61 -19.72
CA ALA A 131 0.83 6.05 -19.93
C ALA A 131 2.07 6.61 -20.69
N ARG A 132 3.28 6.09 -20.38
CA ARG A 132 4.51 6.41 -21.11
C ARG A 132 4.41 5.98 -22.57
N GLU A 133 3.99 4.75 -22.83
CA GLU A 133 3.83 4.21 -24.18
C GLU A 133 2.81 5.00 -25.01
N ILE A 134 1.69 5.40 -24.42
CA ILE A 134 0.66 6.24 -25.03
C ILE A 134 1.25 7.59 -25.46
N LYS A 135 2.06 8.23 -24.61
CA LYS A 135 2.75 9.48 -24.91
C LYS A 135 3.74 9.30 -26.07
N GLU A 136 4.57 8.26 -26.03
CA GLU A 136 5.58 7.96 -27.05
C GLU A 136 4.95 7.72 -28.43
N LYS A 137 3.82 7.03 -28.46
CA LYS A 137 3.06 6.74 -29.69
C LYS A 137 2.16 7.90 -30.15
N GLY A 138 2.06 8.98 -29.40
CA GLY A 138 1.19 10.11 -29.72
C GLY A 138 -0.30 9.78 -29.73
N ILE A 139 -0.73 8.77 -28.95
CA ILE A 139 -2.13 8.35 -28.85
C ILE A 139 -2.90 9.35 -27.99
N THR A 140 -4.09 9.73 -28.45
CA THR A 140 -5.00 10.60 -27.71
C THR A 140 -6.31 9.87 -27.41
N PHE A 141 -6.79 9.99 -26.17
CA PHE A 141 -8.08 9.45 -25.79
C PHE A 141 -9.24 10.28 -26.33
N THR A 142 -10.32 9.61 -26.73
CA THR A 142 -11.56 10.28 -27.06
C THR A 142 -12.22 10.89 -25.82
N PRO A 143 -13.08 11.93 -25.96
CA PRO A 143 -13.82 12.47 -24.83
C PRO A 143 -14.63 11.43 -24.06
N ASN A 144 -15.20 10.43 -24.74
CA ASN A 144 -15.93 9.33 -24.12
C ASN A 144 -15.02 8.45 -23.27
N ALA A 145 -13.83 8.08 -23.77
CA ALA A 145 -12.87 7.28 -23.00
C ALA A 145 -12.39 8.02 -21.74
N LEU A 146 -12.13 9.34 -21.84
CA LEU A 146 -11.81 10.16 -20.68
C LEU A 146 -12.95 10.21 -19.66
N HIS A 147 -14.20 10.31 -20.13
CA HIS A 147 -15.37 10.29 -19.25
C HIS A 147 -15.51 8.96 -18.51
N GLU A 148 -15.34 7.82 -19.20
CA GLU A 148 -15.38 6.49 -18.59
C GLU A 148 -14.29 6.32 -17.52
N MET A 149 -13.06 6.80 -17.78
CA MET A 149 -11.99 6.81 -16.78
C MET A 149 -12.36 7.66 -15.56
N ASP A 150 -12.97 8.84 -15.77
CA ASP A 150 -13.44 9.70 -14.67
C ASP A 150 -14.50 9.01 -13.80
N VAL A 151 -15.43 8.28 -14.42
CA VAL A 151 -16.46 7.50 -13.71
C VAL A 151 -15.79 6.42 -12.86
N MET A 152 -14.88 5.63 -13.43
CA MET A 152 -14.13 4.59 -12.69
C MET A 152 -13.37 5.16 -11.51
N MET A 153 -12.71 6.31 -11.67
CA MET A 153 -11.96 6.97 -10.59
C MET A 153 -12.89 7.52 -9.49
N LYS A 154 -14.06 8.06 -9.85
CA LYS A 154 -15.04 8.61 -8.89
C LYS A 154 -15.75 7.54 -8.08
N GLU A 155 -16.13 6.42 -8.69
CA GLU A 155 -16.77 5.31 -7.97
C GLU A 155 -15.87 4.74 -6.88
N ARG A 156 -14.57 4.66 -7.11
CA ARG A 156 -13.60 4.27 -6.07
C ARG A 156 -13.55 5.27 -4.92
N SER A 157 -13.61 6.56 -5.19
CA SER A 157 -13.61 7.61 -4.16
C SER A 157 -14.91 7.65 -3.35
N GLY A 158 -16.04 7.26 -3.94
CA GLY A 158 -17.36 7.25 -3.30
C GLY A 158 -17.68 5.99 -2.50
N GLN A 159 -17.11 4.85 -2.86
CA GLN A 159 -17.33 3.58 -2.14
C GLN A 159 -16.30 3.32 -1.04
N GLY A 160 -15.43 4.31 -0.74
CA GLY A 160 -14.53 4.30 0.40
C GLY A 160 -14.06 2.90 0.80
N ILE A 161 -13.28 2.22 -0.05
CA ILE A 161 -12.40 1.15 0.42
C ILE A 161 -11.31 1.89 1.21
N SER A 162 -11.75 2.52 2.29
CA SER A 162 -10.84 3.08 3.27
C SER A 162 -10.18 1.89 3.95
N CYS A 163 -8.87 1.80 3.88
CA CYS A 163 -8.07 0.89 4.69
C CYS A 163 -8.42 0.97 6.19
N ARG A 164 -9.15 2.04 6.60
CA ARG A 164 -9.78 2.19 7.92
C ARG A 164 -10.82 1.12 8.25
N THR A 165 -11.36 0.42 7.25
CA THR A 165 -12.40 -0.62 7.48
C THR A 165 -11.80 -1.92 8.03
N ILE A 166 -10.54 -2.23 7.73
CA ILE A 166 -9.83 -3.39 8.31
C ILE A 166 -9.73 -3.26 9.84
N GLY A 167 -9.59 -2.04 10.36
CA GLY A 167 -9.52 -1.76 11.79
C GLY A 167 -10.87 -1.68 12.54
N ARG A 168 -12.00 -1.48 11.85
CA ARG A 168 -13.32 -1.35 12.50
C ARG A 168 -14.00 -2.69 12.78
N SER A 169 -13.81 -3.67 11.92
CA SER A 169 -14.40 -5.00 12.09
C SER A 169 -13.91 -5.68 13.39
N HIS A 170 -12.63 -5.47 13.72
CA HIS A 170 -12.03 -6.10 14.90
C HIS A 170 -12.49 -5.50 16.25
N ARG A 171 -12.82 -4.20 16.27
CA ARG A 171 -13.36 -3.55 17.49
C ARG A 171 -14.79 -3.93 17.81
N ARG A 172 -15.55 -4.41 16.85
CA ARG A 172 -16.94 -4.81 17.03
C ARG A 172 -17.04 -6.22 17.63
N THR A 173 -16.22 -7.15 17.16
CA THR A 173 -16.15 -8.52 17.70
C THR A 173 -15.63 -8.57 19.14
N MET A 174 -14.63 -7.76 19.50
CA MET A 174 -14.10 -7.72 20.87
C MET A 174 -15.07 -7.12 21.90
N ARG A 175 -16.13 -6.42 21.46
CA ARG A 175 -17.14 -5.82 22.36
C ARG A 175 -18.36 -6.72 22.57
N GLU A 176 -18.61 -7.63 21.64
CA GLU A 176 -19.72 -8.59 21.74
C GLU A 176 -19.36 -9.85 22.55
N ASP A 177 -18.06 -10.18 22.65
CA ASP A 177 -17.55 -11.31 23.46
C ASP A 177 -17.26 -10.94 24.93
N ALA A 178 -17.50 -9.69 25.33
CA ALA A 178 -17.26 -9.18 26.70
C ALA A 178 -18.58 -8.95 27.51
N LEU A 179 -19.73 -9.44 27.02
CA LEU A 179 -21.04 -9.46 27.69
C LEU A 179 -21.53 -10.88 27.83
#